data_7f26fcb1d164fbbadb171066824fa61f
#
_entry.id   7f26fcb1d164fbbadb171066824fa61f
#
_cell.length_a   1.000
_cell.length_b   1.000
_cell.length_c   1.000
_cell.angle_alpha   90.00
_cell.angle_beta   90.00
_cell.angle_gamma   90.00
#
_symmetry.space_group_name_H-M   'P 1'
#
loop_
_entity.id
_entity.type
_entity.pdbx_description
1 polymer ?
#
loop_
_entity_poly.entity_id
_entity_poly.type
_entity_poly.pdbx_seq_one_letter_code
_entity_poly.pdbx_strand_id
1 'polypeptide(L)'
;MGEGMRDVFESKNCLFSFSGNSHPTAFQTYLYEDETPFCFFGSSGQSACTVVHEIGHYYAAYTNPDIDNYDLCETHSQGNEFLFLTFCKDYLKEDVYNVARAYQLVNACYVMIMATIIDEFEQNVYALDDATIASMTGADFDAIMTQVCAPYGGAPWVESVVSNPYSYWRLVCISSPVYYISYAVSASAAINILALAEEDYDLALESYTKLVEGITPEDGFLGALAKAGLTTPFEEETFINIKEVLEK
;
A
#
# COMPACT_ATOMS: atom_id res chain seq x y z
N MET A 1 -18.18 -4.96 -8.39
CA MET A 1 -16.93 -5.66 -8.03
C MET A 1 -16.63 -6.88 -8.89
N GLY A 2 -17.41 -7.96 -8.90
CA GLY A 2 -17.06 -9.19 -9.61
C GLY A 2 -16.92 -9.08 -11.14
N GLU A 3 -17.57 -8.13 -11.77
CA GLU A 3 -17.45 -7.88 -13.21
C GLU A 3 -16.12 -7.21 -13.54
N GLY A 4 -15.77 -6.12 -12.88
CA GLY A 4 -14.50 -5.42 -13.10
C GLY A 4 -13.28 -6.27 -12.77
N MET A 5 -13.33 -7.08 -11.70
CA MET A 5 -12.22 -7.99 -11.37
C MET A 5 -12.05 -9.14 -12.37
N ARG A 6 -13.13 -9.60 -13.02
CA ARG A 6 -13.02 -10.61 -14.08
C ARG A 6 -12.53 -10.03 -15.39
N ASP A 7 -12.78 -8.76 -15.64
CA ASP A 7 -12.39 -8.08 -16.86
C ASP A 7 -10.89 -8.18 -17.13
N VAL A 8 -10.05 -8.07 -16.09
CA VAL A 8 -8.59 -8.19 -16.21
C VAL A 8 -8.15 -9.48 -16.93
N PHE A 9 -8.87 -10.59 -16.72
CA PHE A 9 -8.55 -11.87 -17.34
C PHE A 9 -9.34 -12.10 -18.65
N GLU A 10 -10.61 -11.71 -18.69
CA GLU A 10 -11.49 -11.90 -19.85
C GLU A 10 -11.07 -11.02 -21.02
N SER A 11 -10.69 -9.76 -20.77
CA SER A 11 -10.17 -8.82 -21.76
C SER A 11 -8.67 -9.00 -22.06
N LYS A 12 -7.99 -9.93 -21.34
CA LYS A 12 -6.56 -10.18 -21.46
C LYS A 12 -5.69 -8.95 -21.12
N ASN A 13 -6.19 -8.09 -20.27
CA ASN A 13 -5.49 -6.90 -19.79
C ASN A 13 -4.47 -7.24 -18.69
N CYS A 14 -3.82 -8.39 -18.82
CA CYS A 14 -2.74 -8.80 -17.96
C CYS A 14 -1.67 -9.64 -18.70
N LEU A 15 -0.44 -9.55 -18.22
CA LEU A 15 0.69 -10.33 -18.73
C LEU A 15 1.49 -10.93 -17.59
N PHE A 16 1.65 -12.25 -17.61
CA PHE A 16 2.59 -12.99 -16.76
C PHE A 16 3.88 -13.24 -17.54
N SER A 17 5.01 -12.77 -17.02
CA SER A 17 6.32 -12.92 -17.67
C SER A 17 7.32 -13.61 -16.76
N PHE A 18 7.92 -14.67 -17.30
CA PHE A 18 9.05 -15.41 -16.67
C PHE A 18 10.40 -15.05 -17.30
N SER A 19 10.43 -14.05 -18.20
CA SER A 19 11.66 -13.66 -18.88
C SER A 19 12.59 -12.90 -17.92
N GLY A 20 13.87 -13.29 -17.88
CA GLY A 20 14.89 -12.55 -17.14
C GLY A 20 15.19 -11.14 -17.66
N ASN A 21 14.64 -10.80 -18.82
CA ASN A 21 14.78 -9.46 -19.42
C ASN A 21 13.55 -8.57 -19.20
N SER A 22 12.51 -9.08 -18.52
CA SER A 22 11.33 -8.31 -18.14
C SER A 22 11.50 -7.70 -16.74
N HIS A 23 10.64 -6.74 -16.40
CA HIS A 23 10.56 -6.20 -15.05
C HIS A 23 10.34 -7.35 -14.04
N PRO A 24 11.08 -7.42 -12.92
CA PRO A 24 10.98 -8.58 -12.03
C PRO A 24 9.72 -8.61 -11.18
N THR A 25 9.19 -7.43 -10.78
CA THR A 25 8.03 -7.31 -9.89
C THR A 25 6.71 -7.26 -10.65
N ALA A 26 5.60 -7.17 -9.94
CA ALA A 26 4.30 -6.85 -10.49
C ALA A 26 4.04 -5.33 -10.42
N PHE A 27 3.14 -4.85 -11.27
CA PHE A 27 2.58 -3.50 -11.20
C PHE A 27 1.29 -3.42 -12.02
N GLN A 28 0.42 -2.50 -11.64
CA GLN A 28 -0.70 -2.03 -12.44
C GLN A 28 -0.31 -0.70 -13.12
N THR A 29 -0.81 -0.47 -14.32
CA THR A 29 -0.68 0.80 -15.05
C THR A 29 -1.93 1.05 -15.90
N TYR A 30 -2.09 2.29 -16.36
CA TYR A 30 -3.17 2.66 -17.28
C TYR A 30 -2.61 2.88 -18.68
N LEU A 31 -3.17 2.18 -19.67
CA LEU A 31 -2.80 2.31 -21.08
C LEU A 31 -3.68 3.38 -21.71
N TYR A 32 -3.20 4.61 -21.75
CA TYR A 32 -3.99 5.77 -22.19
C TYR A 32 -4.45 5.70 -23.65
N GLU A 33 -3.68 5.06 -24.52
CA GLU A 33 -4.04 4.89 -25.94
C GLU A 33 -5.22 3.92 -26.11
N ASP A 34 -5.32 2.93 -25.25
CA ASP A 34 -6.36 1.89 -25.25
C ASP A 34 -7.48 2.19 -24.25
N GLU A 35 -7.36 3.27 -23.47
CA GLU A 35 -8.27 3.69 -22.41
C GLU A 35 -8.60 2.53 -21.43
N THR A 36 -7.58 1.75 -21.04
CA THR A 36 -7.77 0.55 -20.22
C THR A 36 -6.66 0.38 -19.17
N PRO A 37 -6.98 -0.09 -17.95
CA PRO A 37 -5.96 -0.52 -17.01
C PRO A 37 -5.32 -1.84 -17.47
N PHE A 38 -4.09 -2.08 -17.02
CA PHE A 38 -3.31 -3.26 -17.37
C PHE A 38 -2.46 -3.72 -16.18
N CYS A 39 -2.41 -5.03 -15.92
CA CYS A 39 -1.57 -5.65 -14.90
C CYS A 39 -0.38 -6.39 -15.53
N PHE A 40 0.80 -6.15 -14.99
CA PHE A 40 1.99 -6.92 -15.32
C PHE A 40 2.46 -7.71 -14.10
N PHE A 41 2.80 -8.99 -14.32
CA PHE A 41 3.27 -9.91 -13.27
C PHE A 41 4.64 -10.48 -13.68
N GLY A 42 5.72 -9.91 -13.14
CA GLY A 42 7.07 -10.38 -13.36
C GLY A 42 7.40 -11.63 -12.56
N SER A 43 8.60 -12.17 -12.74
CA SER A 43 9.02 -13.47 -12.16
C SER A 43 8.97 -13.53 -10.63
N SER A 44 9.13 -12.42 -9.93
CA SER A 44 9.00 -12.33 -8.46
C SER A 44 7.63 -11.84 -7.97
N GLY A 45 6.76 -11.39 -8.88
CA GLY A 45 5.46 -10.78 -8.60
C GLY A 45 4.27 -11.70 -8.92
N GLN A 46 4.38 -13.01 -8.70
CA GLN A 46 3.35 -13.99 -9.08
C GLN A 46 2.76 -14.77 -7.90
N SER A 47 2.94 -14.28 -6.68
CA SER A 47 2.22 -14.84 -5.53
C SER A 47 0.72 -14.54 -5.63
N ALA A 48 -0.13 -15.35 -5.02
CA ALA A 48 -1.57 -15.09 -5.01
C ALA A 48 -1.90 -13.71 -4.40
N CYS A 49 -1.22 -13.32 -3.32
CA CYS A 49 -1.39 -12.00 -2.70
C CYS A 49 -1.00 -10.88 -3.66
N THR A 50 0.15 -10.99 -4.35
CA THR A 50 0.59 -9.97 -5.33
C THR A 50 -0.40 -9.87 -6.50
N VAL A 51 -0.91 -10.99 -7.00
CA VAL A 51 -1.91 -10.97 -8.07
C VAL A 51 -3.19 -10.26 -7.61
N VAL A 52 -3.66 -10.56 -6.41
CA VAL A 52 -4.85 -9.93 -5.81
C VAL A 52 -4.61 -8.45 -5.54
N HIS A 53 -3.40 -8.07 -5.12
CA HIS A 53 -2.96 -6.69 -4.95
C HIS A 53 -3.14 -5.88 -6.26
N GLU A 54 -2.51 -6.32 -7.33
CA GLU A 54 -2.59 -5.62 -8.62
C GLU A 54 -4.02 -5.61 -9.21
N ILE A 55 -4.81 -6.65 -8.94
CA ILE A 55 -6.23 -6.67 -9.31
C ILE A 55 -7.03 -5.61 -8.54
N GLY A 56 -6.65 -5.30 -7.29
CA GLY A 56 -7.23 -4.20 -6.53
C GLY A 56 -7.02 -2.84 -7.20
N HIS A 57 -5.78 -2.57 -7.63
CA HIS A 57 -5.47 -1.38 -8.43
C HIS A 57 -6.18 -1.37 -9.78
N TYR A 58 -6.21 -2.52 -10.47
CA TYR A 58 -6.93 -2.65 -11.74
C TYR A 58 -8.40 -2.30 -11.60
N TYR A 59 -9.06 -2.85 -10.57
CA TYR A 59 -10.46 -2.62 -10.34
C TYR A 59 -10.77 -1.14 -10.05
N ALA A 60 -9.93 -0.47 -9.26
CA ALA A 60 -10.07 0.95 -9.00
C ALA A 60 -9.91 1.77 -10.30
N ALA A 61 -8.87 1.52 -11.09
CA ALA A 61 -8.63 2.21 -12.35
C ALA A 61 -9.69 1.89 -13.44
N TYR A 62 -10.25 0.68 -13.44
CA TYR A 62 -11.35 0.27 -14.33
C TYR A 62 -12.65 1.00 -14.02
N THR A 63 -12.93 1.19 -12.72
CA THR A 63 -14.20 1.76 -12.26
C THR A 63 -14.17 3.29 -12.25
N ASN A 64 -13.04 3.87 -11.84
CA ASN A 64 -12.85 5.31 -11.68
C ASN A 64 -11.48 5.74 -12.21
N PRO A 65 -11.27 5.78 -13.53
CA PRO A 65 -9.97 6.11 -14.12
C PRO A 65 -9.51 7.55 -13.85
N ASP A 66 -10.41 8.43 -13.46
CA ASP A 66 -10.14 9.85 -13.18
C ASP A 66 -9.70 10.10 -11.73
N ILE A 67 -9.70 9.07 -10.88
CA ILE A 67 -9.27 9.21 -9.49
C ILE A 67 -7.78 8.93 -9.38
N ASP A 68 -7.01 10.00 -9.28
CA ASP A 68 -5.57 9.99 -9.03
C ASP A 68 -5.31 10.45 -7.58
N ASN A 69 -5.42 9.51 -6.63
CA ASN A 69 -5.21 9.77 -5.21
C ASN A 69 -4.31 8.69 -4.60
N TYR A 70 -3.05 9.05 -4.39
CA TYR A 70 -2.04 8.13 -3.86
C TYR A 70 -2.37 7.58 -2.47
N ASP A 71 -3.07 8.36 -1.62
CA ASP A 71 -3.48 7.91 -0.28
C ASP A 71 -4.55 6.82 -0.33
N LEU A 72 -5.29 6.70 -1.43
CA LEU A 72 -6.25 5.63 -1.67
C LEU A 72 -5.66 4.44 -2.42
N CYS A 73 -4.62 4.67 -3.20
CA CYS A 73 -4.07 3.68 -4.12
C CYS A 73 -3.79 2.35 -3.43
N GLU A 74 -3.00 2.37 -2.35
CA GLU A 74 -2.68 1.15 -1.61
C GLU A 74 -3.82 0.67 -0.69
N THR A 75 -4.81 1.50 -0.41
CA THR A 75 -6.04 1.04 0.26
C THR A 75 -6.84 0.13 -0.67
N HIS A 76 -6.87 0.43 -1.97
CA HIS A 76 -7.53 -0.42 -2.96
C HIS A 76 -6.85 -1.79 -3.07
N SER A 77 -5.54 -1.83 -3.16
CA SER A 77 -4.78 -3.07 -3.31
C SER A 77 -4.73 -3.90 -2.03
N GLN A 78 -4.29 -3.32 -0.92
CA GLN A 78 -4.17 -4.02 0.37
C GLN A 78 -5.54 -4.38 0.95
N GLY A 79 -6.54 -3.52 0.79
CA GLY A 79 -7.93 -3.84 1.18
C GLY A 79 -8.46 -5.06 0.44
N ASN A 80 -8.16 -5.18 -0.85
CA ASN A 80 -8.50 -6.36 -1.65
C ASN A 80 -7.75 -7.61 -1.18
N GLU A 81 -6.46 -7.48 -0.80
CA GLU A 81 -5.69 -8.60 -0.23
C GLU A 81 -6.31 -9.10 1.08
N PHE A 82 -6.71 -8.19 1.99
CA PHE A 82 -7.33 -8.58 3.25
C PHE A 82 -8.71 -9.21 3.07
N LEU A 83 -9.53 -8.71 2.16
CA LEU A 83 -10.81 -9.34 1.80
C LEU A 83 -10.59 -10.73 1.22
N PHE A 84 -9.65 -10.89 0.29
CA PHE A 84 -9.29 -12.19 -0.27
C PHE A 84 -8.79 -13.16 0.79
N LEU A 85 -7.92 -12.71 1.68
CA LEU A 85 -7.40 -13.53 2.78
C LEU A 85 -8.54 -13.99 3.69
N THR A 86 -9.44 -13.09 4.10
CA THR A 86 -10.59 -13.44 4.93
C THR A 86 -11.52 -14.43 4.24
N PHE A 87 -11.78 -14.25 2.94
CA PHE A 87 -12.51 -15.23 2.13
C PHE A 87 -11.84 -16.61 2.12
N CYS A 88 -10.52 -16.66 2.03
CA CYS A 88 -9.76 -17.91 2.01
C CYS A 88 -9.79 -18.68 3.34
N LYS A 89 -10.26 -18.10 4.43
CA LYS A 89 -10.35 -18.75 5.74
C LYS A 89 -11.11 -20.08 5.68
N ASP A 90 -12.19 -20.14 4.91
CA ASP A 90 -13.02 -21.33 4.79
C ASP A 90 -12.44 -22.41 3.82
N TYR A 91 -11.40 -22.07 3.08
CA TYR A 91 -10.78 -22.95 2.06
C TYR A 91 -9.38 -23.39 2.42
N LEU A 92 -8.71 -22.68 3.32
CA LEU A 92 -7.36 -23.01 3.78
C LEU A 92 -7.43 -23.83 5.07
N LYS A 93 -6.37 -24.61 5.32
CA LYS A 93 -6.16 -25.18 6.65
C LYS A 93 -5.88 -24.04 7.63
N GLU A 94 -6.34 -24.20 8.86
CA GLU A 94 -6.23 -23.16 9.90
C GLU A 94 -4.78 -22.68 10.12
N ASP A 95 -3.81 -23.59 10.17
CA ASP A 95 -2.40 -23.26 10.32
C ASP A 95 -1.86 -22.43 9.13
N VAL A 96 -2.29 -22.76 7.91
CA VAL A 96 -1.91 -22.03 6.70
C VAL A 96 -2.55 -20.63 6.68
N TYR A 97 -3.82 -20.54 7.02
CA TYR A 97 -4.51 -19.26 7.13
C TYR A 97 -3.85 -18.34 8.16
N ASN A 98 -3.58 -18.86 9.37
CA ASN A 98 -2.97 -18.07 10.45
C ASN A 98 -1.57 -17.55 10.07
N VAL A 99 -0.77 -18.35 9.39
CA VAL A 99 0.56 -17.91 8.87
C VAL A 99 0.39 -16.82 7.81
N ALA A 100 -0.54 -17.00 6.87
CA ALA A 100 -0.79 -16.00 5.82
C ALA A 100 -1.30 -14.68 6.41
N ARG A 101 -2.23 -14.75 7.37
CA ARG A 101 -2.76 -13.59 8.09
C ARG A 101 -1.65 -12.83 8.84
N ALA A 102 -0.85 -13.56 9.61
CA ALA A 102 0.25 -12.96 10.35
C ALA A 102 1.27 -12.29 9.41
N TYR A 103 1.59 -12.92 8.30
CA TYR A 103 2.50 -12.37 7.30
C TYR A 103 1.97 -11.05 6.70
N GLN A 104 0.70 -11.02 6.28
CA GLN A 104 0.10 -9.81 5.72
C GLN A 104 0.04 -8.66 6.74
N LEU A 105 -0.33 -8.95 7.98
CA LEU A 105 -0.34 -7.95 9.05
C LEU A 105 1.05 -7.40 9.37
N VAL A 106 2.03 -8.29 9.50
CA VAL A 106 3.43 -7.86 9.73
C VAL A 106 3.92 -6.98 8.57
N ASN A 107 3.59 -7.36 7.33
CA ASN A 107 3.97 -6.56 6.17
C ASN A 107 3.29 -5.18 6.16
N ALA A 108 2.00 -5.11 6.44
CA ALA A 108 1.28 -3.84 6.53
C ALA A 108 1.84 -2.93 7.63
N CYS A 109 2.08 -3.47 8.83
CA CYS A 109 2.71 -2.73 9.93
C CYS A 109 4.13 -2.27 9.60
N TYR A 110 4.92 -3.14 8.93
CA TYR A 110 6.26 -2.78 8.46
C TYR A 110 6.22 -1.60 7.50
N VAL A 111 5.32 -1.64 6.51
CA VAL A 111 5.14 -0.57 5.53
C VAL A 111 4.71 0.74 6.20
N MET A 112 3.77 0.69 7.16
CA MET A 112 3.35 1.88 7.93
C MET A 112 4.53 2.53 8.64
N ILE A 113 5.34 1.75 9.37
CA ILE A 113 6.49 2.28 10.13
C ILE A 113 7.56 2.81 9.17
N MET A 114 7.88 2.05 8.13
CA MET A 114 8.88 2.46 7.14
C MET A 114 8.49 3.76 6.45
N ALA A 115 7.24 3.90 6.02
CA ALA A 115 6.73 5.10 5.37
C ALA A 115 6.76 6.31 6.30
N THR A 116 6.44 6.14 7.58
CA THR A 116 6.53 7.21 8.59
C THR A 116 7.99 7.64 8.83
N ILE A 117 8.93 6.70 8.88
CA ILE A 117 10.37 7.01 8.99
C ILE A 117 10.83 7.84 7.77
N ILE A 118 10.40 7.46 6.59
CA ILE A 118 10.77 8.15 5.36
C ILE A 118 10.17 9.57 5.33
N ASP A 119 8.91 9.73 5.70
CA ASP A 119 8.26 11.03 5.78
C ASP A 119 8.94 11.96 6.80
N GLU A 120 9.25 11.46 8.00
CA GLU A 120 9.99 12.24 9.01
C GLU A 120 11.38 12.63 8.50
N PHE A 121 12.05 11.76 7.75
CA PHE A 121 13.31 12.08 7.11
C PHE A 121 13.14 13.21 6.07
N GLU A 122 12.15 13.12 5.19
CA GLU A 122 11.88 14.14 4.19
C GLU A 122 11.55 15.48 4.84
N GLN A 123 10.73 15.50 5.89
CA GLN A 123 10.43 16.71 6.66
C GLN A 123 11.70 17.34 7.26
N ASN A 124 12.62 16.55 7.82
CA ASN A 124 13.88 17.04 8.35
C ASN A 124 14.79 17.62 7.28
N VAL A 125 14.85 17.00 6.09
CA VAL A 125 15.66 17.49 4.97
C VAL A 125 15.04 18.76 4.38
N TYR A 126 13.75 18.80 4.14
CA TYR A 126 13.07 19.97 3.56
C TYR A 126 12.98 21.18 4.49
N ALA A 127 13.19 20.99 5.79
CA ALA A 127 13.32 22.08 6.75
C ALA A 127 14.70 22.80 6.71
N LEU A 128 15.70 22.23 6.00
CA LEU A 128 17.01 22.84 5.83
C LEU A 128 16.96 23.96 4.79
N ASP A 129 17.86 24.94 4.96
CA ASP A 129 18.04 25.99 3.95
C ASP A 129 18.84 25.50 2.73
N ASP A 130 18.67 26.16 1.60
CA ASP A 130 19.29 25.80 0.33
C ASP A 130 20.84 25.75 0.39
N ALA A 131 21.46 26.62 1.17
CA ALA A 131 22.91 26.67 1.29
C ALA A 131 23.45 25.46 2.08
N THR A 132 22.71 25.07 3.12
CA THR A 132 22.99 23.84 3.88
C THR A 132 22.87 22.62 2.97
N ILE A 133 21.75 22.44 2.27
CA ILE A 133 21.53 21.31 1.37
C ILE A 133 22.61 21.26 0.28
N ALA A 134 22.96 22.39 -0.32
CA ALA A 134 23.98 22.45 -1.38
C ALA A 134 25.38 22.03 -0.93
N SER A 135 25.66 22.07 0.37
CA SER A 135 26.93 21.66 0.96
C SER A 135 26.94 20.21 1.48
N MET A 136 25.78 19.56 1.58
CA MET A 136 25.65 18.21 2.12
C MET A 136 26.23 17.14 1.18
N THR A 137 26.73 16.10 1.79
CA THR A 137 27.17 14.86 1.14
C THR A 137 26.17 13.73 1.38
N GLY A 138 26.31 12.60 0.70
CA GLY A 138 25.50 11.42 0.97
C GLY A 138 25.59 10.94 2.42
N ALA A 139 26.74 11.10 3.06
CA ALA A 139 26.93 10.72 4.46
C ALA A 139 26.12 11.60 5.44
N ASP A 140 25.88 12.86 5.09
CA ASP A 140 25.07 13.76 5.91
C ASP A 140 23.57 13.35 5.84
N PHE A 141 23.07 12.94 4.65
CA PHE A 141 21.73 12.37 4.52
C PHE A 141 21.61 11.03 5.28
N ASP A 142 22.60 10.15 5.17
CA ASP A 142 22.62 8.88 5.92
C ASP A 142 22.62 9.13 7.45
N ALA A 143 23.28 10.20 7.92
CA ALA A 143 23.27 10.59 9.33
C ALA A 143 21.89 11.07 9.80
N ILE A 144 21.20 11.89 9.00
CA ILE A 144 19.82 12.32 9.30
C ILE A 144 18.90 11.10 9.37
N MET A 145 18.94 10.21 8.36
CA MET A 145 18.10 9.01 8.33
C MET A 145 18.38 8.13 9.57
N THR A 146 19.64 7.99 9.97
CA THR A 146 20.02 7.24 11.17
C THR A 146 19.42 7.84 12.44
N GLN A 147 19.39 9.16 12.56
CA GLN A 147 18.78 9.85 13.69
C GLN A 147 17.26 9.65 13.73
N VAL A 148 16.59 9.74 12.57
CA VAL A 148 15.15 9.50 12.45
C VAL A 148 14.80 8.06 12.84
N CYS A 149 15.61 7.07 12.47
CA CYS A 149 15.36 5.67 12.84
C CYS A 149 15.41 5.39 14.35
N ALA A 150 16.07 6.22 15.14
CA ALA A 150 16.34 5.94 16.55
C ALA A 150 15.07 5.74 17.41
N PRO A 151 14.02 6.58 17.33
CA PRO A 151 12.77 6.41 18.07
C PRO A 151 12.01 5.12 17.69
N TYR A 152 12.22 4.63 16.47
CA TYR A 152 11.54 3.44 15.92
C TYR A 152 12.26 2.12 16.23
N GLY A 153 13.25 2.11 17.08
CA GLY A 153 14.04 0.93 17.45
C GLY A 153 15.44 0.87 16.82
N GLY A 154 15.83 1.88 16.05
CA GLY A 154 17.21 2.13 15.61
C GLY A 154 17.76 1.11 14.61
N ALA A 155 18.69 0.26 15.04
CA ALA A 155 19.53 -0.55 14.18
C ALA A 155 18.82 -1.37 13.07
N PRO A 156 17.69 -2.08 13.30
CA PRO A 156 17.01 -2.82 12.24
C PRO A 156 16.53 -1.92 11.09
N TRP A 157 16.03 -0.73 11.42
CA TRP A 157 15.58 0.24 10.42
C TRP A 157 16.75 0.87 9.67
N VAL A 158 17.83 1.21 10.37
CA VAL A 158 19.08 1.71 9.74
C VAL A 158 19.62 0.69 8.74
N GLU A 159 19.62 -0.60 9.08
CA GLU A 159 20.04 -1.65 8.16
C GLU A 159 19.13 -1.70 6.92
N SER A 160 17.82 -1.54 7.10
CA SER A 160 16.84 -1.57 6.02
C SER A 160 16.94 -0.36 5.09
N VAL A 161 17.07 0.88 5.62
CA VAL A 161 16.92 2.12 4.84
C VAL A 161 18.23 2.82 4.51
N VAL A 162 19.31 2.61 5.28
CA VAL A 162 20.61 3.26 5.07
C VAL A 162 21.61 2.31 4.43
N SER A 163 21.74 1.10 4.96
CA SER A 163 22.79 0.14 4.56
C SER A 163 22.50 -0.55 3.21
N ASN A 164 21.31 -0.38 2.66
CA ASN A 164 21.00 -0.82 1.33
C ASN A 164 21.84 -0.01 0.32
N PRO A 165 22.55 -0.66 -0.66
CA PRO A 165 23.36 0.04 -1.66
C PRO A 165 22.59 1.05 -2.51
N TYR A 166 21.26 0.99 -2.50
CA TYR A 166 20.37 1.95 -3.15
C TYR A 166 19.70 2.92 -2.16
N SER A 167 20.30 3.18 -1.01
CA SER A 167 19.80 4.03 0.10
C SER A 167 18.44 4.66 -0.17
N TYR A 168 17.41 4.30 0.55
CA TYR A 168 16.03 4.73 0.27
C TYR A 168 15.86 6.24 0.10
N TRP A 169 16.70 7.05 0.80
CA TRP A 169 16.63 8.50 0.66
C TRP A 169 16.91 9.01 -0.76
N ARG A 170 17.72 8.29 -1.57
CA ARG A 170 17.94 8.66 -2.98
C ARG A 170 16.69 8.43 -3.81
N LEU A 171 16.00 7.33 -3.56
CA LEU A 171 14.75 7.02 -4.24
C LEU A 171 13.69 8.06 -3.87
N VAL A 172 13.45 8.28 -2.57
CA VAL A 172 12.35 9.12 -2.10
C VAL A 172 12.57 10.60 -2.42
N CYS A 173 13.76 11.16 -2.16
CA CYS A 173 14.03 12.58 -2.44
C CYS A 173 14.19 12.92 -3.92
N ILE A 174 14.49 11.95 -4.80
CA ILE A 174 14.78 12.21 -6.22
C ILE A 174 13.67 11.71 -7.12
N SER A 175 13.21 10.47 -6.91
CA SER A 175 12.27 9.82 -7.82
C SER A 175 10.81 9.96 -7.40
N SER A 176 10.55 9.99 -6.10
CA SER A 176 9.17 9.96 -5.56
C SER A 176 9.08 10.79 -4.27
N PRO A 177 9.35 12.12 -4.34
CA PRO A 177 9.30 12.98 -3.16
C PRO A 177 7.88 13.06 -2.59
N VAL A 178 7.76 13.06 -1.25
CA VAL A 178 6.49 13.19 -0.49
C VAL A 178 5.47 12.08 -0.79
N TYR A 179 5.91 10.99 -1.42
CA TYR A 179 5.01 9.91 -1.84
C TYR A 179 4.82 8.83 -0.76
N TYR A 180 5.89 8.50 -0.02
CA TYR A 180 5.89 7.30 0.83
C TYR A 180 4.91 7.35 2.00
N ILE A 181 4.55 8.54 2.51
CA ILE A 181 3.56 8.65 3.59
C ILE A 181 2.19 8.08 3.18
N SER A 182 1.86 8.11 1.90
CA SER A 182 0.64 7.51 1.36
C SER A 182 0.54 6.01 1.65
N TYR A 183 1.67 5.29 1.71
CA TYR A 183 1.67 3.88 2.11
C TYR A 183 1.25 3.67 3.58
N ALA A 184 1.67 4.55 4.50
CA ALA A 184 1.25 4.46 5.90
C ALA A 184 -0.24 4.74 6.08
N VAL A 185 -0.71 5.77 5.39
CA VAL A 185 -2.11 6.21 5.40
C VAL A 185 -3.01 5.11 4.82
N SER A 186 -2.66 4.60 3.65
CA SER A 186 -3.39 3.53 2.97
C SER A 186 -3.41 2.23 3.77
N ALA A 187 -2.25 1.81 4.31
CA ALA A 187 -2.16 0.56 5.09
C ALA A 187 -3.04 0.61 6.35
N SER A 188 -3.12 1.76 7.02
CA SER A 188 -4.00 1.93 8.19
C SER A 188 -5.46 1.75 7.82
N ALA A 189 -5.91 2.31 6.70
CA ALA A 189 -7.27 2.15 6.19
C ALA A 189 -7.53 0.69 5.77
N ALA A 190 -6.57 0.02 5.12
CA ALA A 190 -6.69 -1.38 4.72
C ALA A 190 -6.82 -2.33 5.92
N ILE A 191 -6.10 -2.09 7.03
CA ILE A 191 -6.26 -2.90 8.26
C ILE A 191 -7.65 -2.69 8.88
N ASN A 192 -8.25 -1.50 8.77
CA ASN A 192 -9.64 -1.31 9.20
C ASN A 192 -10.64 -2.10 8.33
N ILE A 193 -10.37 -2.28 7.05
CA ILE A 193 -11.15 -3.20 6.21
C ILE A 193 -11.02 -4.64 6.71
N LEU A 194 -9.82 -5.08 7.13
CA LEU A 194 -9.64 -6.41 7.74
C LEU A 194 -10.40 -6.52 9.07
N ALA A 195 -10.31 -5.51 9.94
CA ALA A 195 -11.05 -5.50 11.21
C ALA A 195 -12.54 -5.72 10.96
N LEU A 196 -13.11 -4.99 10.02
CA LEU A 196 -14.50 -5.11 9.62
C LEU A 196 -14.80 -6.48 9.00
N ALA A 197 -13.92 -7.00 8.14
CA ALA A 197 -14.10 -8.29 7.48
C ALA A 197 -14.05 -9.49 8.44
N GLU A 198 -13.31 -9.38 9.54
CA GLU A 198 -13.28 -10.40 10.60
C GLU A 198 -14.56 -10.41 11.46
N GLU A 199 -15.31 -9.30 11.49
CA GLU A 199 -16.58 -9.17 12.19
C GLU A 199 -17.77 -9.45 11.27
N ASP A 200 -17.81 -8.81 10.10
CA ASP A 200 -18.87 -8.93 9.11
C ASP A 200 -18.28 -8.76 7.70
N TYR A 201 -18.03 -9.88 7.04
CA TYR A 201 -17.42 -9.92 5.71
C TYR A 201 -18.26 -9.20 4.65
N ASP A 202 -19.59 -9.33 4.70
CA ASP A 202 -20.48 -8.71 3.71
C ASP A 202 -20.47 -7.19 3.87
N LEU A 203 -20.42 -6.69 5.11
CA LEU A 203 -20.28 -5.26 5.39
C LEU A 203 -18.92 -4.72 4.93
N ALA A 204 -17.84 -5.45 5.17
CA ALA A 204 -16.51 -5.07 4.69
C ALA A 204 -16.44 -5.01 3.16
N LEU A 205 -17.07 -5.97 2.48
CA LEU A 205 -17.16 -5.99 1.03
C LEU A 205 -17.98 -4.80 0.50
N GLU A 206 -19.09 -4.44 1.17
CA GLU A 206 -19.88 -3.24 0.84
C GLU A 206 -19.05 -1.96 1.04
N SER A 207 -18.34 -1.84 2.15
CA SER A 207 -17.46 -0.70 2.46
C SER A 207 -16.35 -0.55 1.42
N TYR A 208 -15.66 -1.64 1.09
CA TYR A 208 -14.64 -1.65 0.04
C TYR A 208 -15.21 -1.28 -1.33
N THR A 209 -16.39 -1.80 -1.68
CA THR A 209 -17.06 -1.44 -2.94
C THR A 209 -17.40 0.04 -3.00
N LYS A 210 -17.89 0.63 -1.91
CA LYS A 210 -18.14 2.08 -1.82
C LYS A 210 -16.84 2.89 -1.97
N LEU A 211 -15.74 2.41 -1.38
CA LEU A 211 -14.43 3.06 -1.48
C LEU A 211 -13.92 3.09 -2.93
N VAL A 212 -14.22 2.04 -3.72
CA VAL A 212 -13.75 1.96 -5.11
C VAL A 212 -14.76 2.56 -6.09
N GLU A 213 -16.05 2.23 -5.98
CA GLU A 213 -17.09 2.62 -6.96
C GLU A 213 -17.84 3.89 -6.58
N GLY A 214 -17.94 4.19 -5.28
CA GLY A 214 -18.83 5.25 -4.75
C GLY A 214 -18.19 6.62 -4.57
N ILE A 215 -16.92 6.77 -4.92
CA ILE A 215 -16.16 8.01 -4.72
C ILE A 215 -16.06 8.84 -6.00
N THR A 216 -15.81 10.14 -5.81
CA THR A 216 -15.53 11.10 -6.88
C THR A 216 -14.21 11.83 -6.61
N PRO A 217 -13.57 12.47 -7.61
CA PRO A 217 -12.33 13.21 -7.39
C PRO A 217 -12.42 14.28 -6.28
N GLU A 218 -13.61 14.86 -6.05
CA GLU A 218 -13.83 15.89 -5.05
C GLU A 218 -13.84 15.36 -3.60
N ASP A 219 -14.04 14.07 -3.41
CA ASP A 219 -14.10 13.48 -2.07
C ASP A 219 -12.74 13.51 -1.37
N GLY A 220 -11.67 13.35 -2.13
CA GLY A 220 -10.34 13.15 -1.58
C GLY A 220 -10.29 11.90 -0.69
N PHE A 221 -9.18 11.72 0.03
CA PHE A 221 -8.97 10.55 0.89
C PHE A 221 -10.00 10.45 2.04
N LEU A 222 -10.15 11.54 2.81
CA LEU A 222 -11.03 11.54 3.99
C LEU A 222 -12.51 11.38 3.62
N GLY A 223 -12.95 12.03 2.54
CA GLY A 223 -14.32 11.88 2.06
C GLY A 223 -14.60 10.46 1.53
N ALA A 224 -13.63 9.82 0.89
CA ALA A 224 -13.73 8.45 0.43
C ALA A 224 -13.89 7.47 1.60
N LEU A 225 -13.07 7.59 2.65
CA LEU A 225 -13.19 6.78 3.87
C LEU A 225 -14.54 7.00 4.56
N ALA A 226 -14.99 8.25 4.70
CA ALA A 226 -16.28 8.57 5.30
C ALA A 226 -17.46 7.94 4.54
N LYS A 227 -17.43 7.98 3.20
CA LYS A 227 -18.44 7.32 2.35
C LYS A 227 -18.43 5.80 2.50
N ALA A 228 -17.25 5.22 2.67
CA ALA A 228 -17.08 3.79 2.92
C ALA A 228 -17.48 3.37 4.35
N GLY A 229 -17.66 4.33 5.27
CA GLY A 229 -17.90 4.05 6.68
C GLY A 229 -16.67 3.55 7.43
N LEU A 230 -15.47 3.93 6.95
CA LEU A 230 -14.19 3.58 7.56
C LEU A 230 -13.67 4.74 8.40
N THR A 231 -12.96 4.42 9.50
CA THR A 231 -12.25 5.41 10.32
C THR A 231 -10.99 5.91 9.59
N THR A 232 -10.57 7.12 9.94
CA THR A 232 -9.39 7.73 9.30
C THR A 232 -8.12 7.49 10.11
N PRO A 233 -6.92 7.49 9.50
CA PRO A 233 -5.65 7.34 10.22
C PRO A 233 -5.37 8.48 11.21
N PHE A 234 -6.18 9.54 11.21
CA PHE A 234 -6.10 10.67 12.12
C PHE A 234 -7.02 10.55 13.35
N GLU A 235 -7.72 9.42 13.48
CA GLU A 235 -8.60 9.11 14.60
C GLU A 235 -7.98 8.04 15.51
N GLU A 236 -8.11 8.18 16.83
CA GLU A 236 -7.59 7.22 17.79
C GLU A 236 -8.23 5.83 17.63
N GLU A 237 -9.49 5.80 17.22
CA GLU A 237 -10.26 4.57 16.97
C GLU A 237 -9.59 3.67 15.92
N THR A 238 -9.00 4.23 14.89
CA THR A 238 -8.23 3.49 13.87
C THR A 238 -7.11 2.65 14.51
N PHE A 239 -6.35 3.24 15.44
CA PHE A 239 -5.25 2.53 16.09
C PHE A 239 -5.72 1.54 17.16
N ILE A 240 -6.90 1.78 17.76
CA ILE A 240 -7.55 0.81 18.65
C ILE A 240 -7.95 -0.43 17.81
N ASN A 241 -8.59 -0.24 16.66
CA ASN A 241 -8.98 -1.33 15.76
C ASN A 241 -7.74 -2.11 15.25
N ILE A 242 -6.68 -1.41 14.83
CA ILE A 242 -5.42 -2.06 14.42
C ILE A 242 -4.87 -2.93 15.57
N LYS A 243 -4.81 -2.40 16.78
CA LYS A 243 -4.34 -3.15 17.94
C LYS A 243 -5.18 -4.41 18.20
N GLU A 244 -6.50 -4.30 18.15
CA GLU A 244 -7.40 -5.44 18.35
C GLU A 244 -7.22 -6.53 17.30
N VAL A 245 -6.99 -6.14 16.05
CA VAL A 245 -6.67 -7.09 14.95
C VAL A 245 -5.33 -7.79 15.17
N LEU A 246 -4.33 -7.07 15.70
CA LEU A 246 -3.01 -7.65 15.98
C LEU A 246 -2.99 -8.60 17.20
N GLU A 247 -3.91 -8.43 18.14
CA GLU A 247 -4.03 -9.24 19.36
C GLU A 247 -4.84 -10.54 19.15
N LYS A 248 -5.57 -10.69 18.06
CA LYS A 248 -6.30 -11.91 17.64
C LYS A 248 -5.38 -12.92 16.97
#